data_e50f856b8fdb93554c94279051982242
#
_entry.id   e50f856b8fdb93554c94279051982242
#
_cell.length_a   1.000
_cell.length_b   1.000
_cell.length_c   1.000
_cell.angle_alpha   90.00
_cell.angle_beta   90.00
_cell.angle_gamma   90.00
#
_symmetry.space_group_name_H-M   'P 1'
#
loop_
_entity.id
_entity.type
_entity.pdbx_description
1 polymer ?
#
loop_
_entity_poly.entity_id
_entity_poly.type
_entity_poly.pdbx_seq_one_letter_code
_entity_poly.pdbx_strand_id
1 'polypeptide(L)'
;MKKLLICLAAVALFSATTLADDFDYDAFVKAYYHAQVMTQQPNATQEDLEHYLSFLTDDIGNQHFPNAPDDSREPDGKAMMRKGMSRYLGVHTEYKAEIIDYQYGYNAVSIKHKFSAKGKRSDGSDFSYSKVALDVLELEDGKVAVMRRYSK
;
A
#
# COMPACT_ATOMS: atom_id res chain seq x y z
N MET A 1 7.25 61.70 17.48
CA MET A 1 7.13 60.36 18.06
C MET A 1 6.79 59.39 16.93
N LYS A 2 7.75 58.63 16.41
CA LYS A 2 7.54 57.63 15.31
C LYS A 2 7.31 56.29 15.97
N LYS A 3 6.12 55.69 15.77
CA LYS A 3 5.79 54.32 16.22
C LYS A 3 6.38 53.32 15.22
N LEU A 4 7.35 52.55 15.67
CA LEU A 4 7.95 51.44 14.93
C LEU A 4 7.02 50.22 15.03
N LEU A 5 6.40 49.85 13.92
CA LEU A 5 5.59 48.62 13.80
C LEU A 5 6.55 47.47 13.52
N ILE A 6 6.74 46.58 14.48
CA ILE A 6 7.51 45.33 14.29
C ILE A 6 6.51 44.29 13.80
N CYS A 7 6.61 43.94 12.50
CA CYS A 7 5.92 42.77 11.93
C CYS A 7 6.68 41.54 12.33
N LEU A 8 6.11 40.75 13.24
CA LEU A 8 6.60 39.40 13.57
C LEU A 8 6.13 38.43 12.47
N ALA A 9 7.02 38.07 11.54
CA ALA A 9 6.74 37.01 10.58
C ALA A 9 6.90 35.65 11.30
N ALA A 10 5.78 34.96 11.53
CA ALA A 10 5.79 33.57 12.00
C ALA A 10 6.24 32.67 10.85
N VAL A 11 7.48 32.20 10.89
CA VAL A 11 7.97 31.15 10.00
C VAL A 11 7.41 29.82 10.52
N ALA A 12 6.39 29.28 9.85
CA ALA A 12 5.93 27.93 10.09
C ALA A 12 7.00 26.95 9.57
N LEU A 13 7.74 26.35 10.48
CA LEU A 13 8.65 25.26 10.17
C LEU A 13 7.79 24.02 9.89
N PHE A 14 7.62 23.68 8.61
CA PHE A 14 7.16 22.37 8.21
C PHE A 14 8.28 21.36 8.52
N SER A 15 8.18 20.71 9.65
CA SER A 15 9.02 19.54 9.95
C SER A 15 8.51 18.38 9.09
N ALA A 16 9.17 18.08 7.97
CA ALA A 16 9.01 16.79 7.32
C ALA A 16 9.56 15.74 8.30
N THR A 17 8.67 14.94 8.90
CA THR A 17 9.06 13.78 9.69
C THR A 17 9.67 12.75 8.75
N THR A 18 11.00 12.66 8.73
CA THR A 18 11.68 11.50 8.15
C THR A 18 11.55 10.33 9.12
N LEU A 19 11.40 9.10 8.61
CA LEU A 19 11.55 7.91 9.44
C LEU A 19 12.92 7.95 10.12
N ALA A 20 12.99 7.49 11.35
CA ALA A 20 14.24 7.41 12.10
C ALA A 20 15.24 6.53 11.32
N ASP A 21 16.55 6.83 11.47
CA ASP A 21 17.63 6.10 10.79
C ASP A 21 17.66 4.60 11.17
N ASP A 22 16.96 4.20 12.22
CA ASP A 22 16.84 2.83 12.73
C ASP A 22 15.59 2.06 12.25
N PHE A 23 14.77 2.63 11.33
CA PHE A 23 13.60 1.92 10.80
C PHE A 23 14.03 0.68 10.00
N ASP A 24 13.59 -0.50 10.45
CA ASP A 24 13.92 -1.78 9.82
C ASP A 24 13.07 -2.00 8.54
N TYR A 25 13.57 -1.47 7.43
CA TYR A 25 12.94 -1.62 6.13
C TYR A 25 12.84 -3.09 5.69
N ASP A 26 13.84 -3.93 6.01
CA ASP A 26 13.83 -5.34 5.62
C ASP A 26 12.73 -6.12 6.35
N ALA A 27 12.57 -5.89 7.64
CA ALA A 27 11.48 -6.48 8.42
C ALA A 27 10.13 -5.96 7.94
N PHE A 28 10.01 -4.65 7.67
CA PHE A 28 8.79 -4.03 7.16
C PHE A 28 8.38 -4.65 5.82
N VAL A 29 9.27 -4.72 4.84
CA VAL A 29 8.97 -5.26 3.50
C VAL A 29 8.45 -6.69 3.59
N LYS A 30 9.12 -7.54 4.38
CA LYS A 30 8.73 -8.94 4.54
C LYS A 30 7.35 -9.06 5.21
N ALA A 31 7.10 -8.32 6.28
CA ALA A 31 5.83 -8.34 7.00
C ALA A 31 4.68 -7.79 6.17
N TYR A 32 4.86 -6.62 5.54
CA TYR A 32 3.89 -6.00 4.65
C TYR A 32 3.51 -6.91 3.49
N TYR A 33 4.52 -7.44 2.78
CA TYR A 33 4.28 -8.29 1.62
C TYR A 33 3.62 -9.61 2.01
N HIS A 34 4.03 -10.22 3.12
CA HIS A 34 3.37 -11.41 3.65
C HIS A 34 1.89 -11.15 3.95
N ALA A 35 1.58 -10.06 4.67
CA ALA A 35 0.19 -9.68 4.97
C ALA A 35 -0.63 -9.47 3.69
N GLN A 36 -0.07 -8.79 2.68
CA GLN A 36 -0.71 -8.61 1.37
C GLN A 36 -1.01 -9.96 0.69
N VAL A 37 -0.05 -10.89 0.68
CA VAL A 37 -0.22 -12.23 0.08
C VAL A 37 -1.30 -13.03 0.81
N MET A 38 -1.41 -12.91 2.13
CA MET A 38 -2.44 -13.60 2.92
C MET A 38 -3.85 -13.18 2.52
N THR A 39 -4.07 -11.91 2.17
CA THR A 39 -5.39 -11.45 1.67
C THR A 39 -5.82 -12.09 0.35
N GLN A 40 -4.91 -12.73 -0.37
CA GLN A 40 -5.15 -13.34 -1.68
C GLN A 40 -5.26 -14.88 -1.63
N GLN A 41 -5.03 -15.49 -0.48
CA GLN A 41 -5.10 -16.95 -0.33
C GLN A 41 -6.54 -17.47 -0.47
N PRO A 42 -6.73 -18.74 -0.88
CA PRO A 42 -8.06 -19.36 -0.99
C PRO A 42 -8.89 -19.31 0.29
N ASN A 43 -8.23 -19.34 1.43
CA ASN A 43 -8.82 -19.29 2.77
C ASN A 43 -8.65 -17.93 3.46
N ALA A 44 -8.38 -16.87 2.69
CA ALA A 44 -8.23 -15.51 3.23
C ALA A 44 -9.47 -15.08 4.04
N THR A 45 -9.21 -14.50 5.19
CA THR A 45 -10.23 -14.08 6.15
C THR A 45 -10.31 -12.56 6.27
N GLN A 46 -11.33 -12.06 6.95
CA GLN A 46 -11.41 -10.64 7.30
C GLN A 46 -10.26 -10.23 8.24
N GLU A 47 -9.78 -11.14 9.11
CA GLU A 47 -8.64 -10.88 9.99
C GLU A 47 -7.35 -10.67 9.21
N ASP A 48 -7.10 -11.47 8.15
CA ASP A 48 -5.97 -11.28 7.24
C ASP A 48 -6.03 -9.91 6.56
N LEU A 49 -7.24 -9.49 6.14
CA LEU A 49 -7.44 -8.17 5.56
C LEU A 49 -7.14 -7.05 6.57
N GLU A 50 -7.67 -7.12 7.79
CA GLU A 50 -7.41 -6.11 8.81
C GLU A 50 -5.92 -6.06 9.19
N HIS A 51 -5.25 -7.22 9.23
CA HIS A 51 -3.81 -7.26 9.45
C HIS A 51 -3.06 -6.52 8.33
N TYR A 52 -3.39 -6.77 7.05
CA TYR A 52 -2.81 -6.01 5.94
C TYR A 52 -3.10 -4.51 6.04
N LEU A 53 -4.35 -4.12 6.32
CA LEU A 53 -4.74 -2.72 6.44
C LEU A 53 -4.07 -1.99 7.62
N SER A 54 -3.56 -2.72 8.61
CA SER A 54 -2.82 -2.13 9.73
C SER A 54 -1.51 -1.48 9.32
N PHE A 55 -0.92 -1.90 8.18
CA PHE A 55 0.28 -1.30 7.59
C PHE A 55 0.01 0.02 6.86
N LEU A 56 -1.24 0.42 6.66
CA LEU A 56 -1.63 1.57 5.85
C LEU A 56 -2.07 2.74 6.74
N THR A 57 -1.87 3.98 6.27
CA THR A 57 -2.50 5.18 6.88
C THR A 57 -4.01 5.17 6.60
N ASP A 58 -4.79 5.95 7.36
CA ASP A 58 -6.25 5.98 7.18
C ASP A 58 -6.67 6.62 5.85
N ASP A 59 -5.87 7.56 5.39
CA ASP A 59 -6.04 8.29 4.14
C ASP A 59 -5.21 7.76 2.97
N ILE A 60 -4.83 6.47 2.98
CA ILE A 60 -4.01 5.83 1.95
C ILE A 60 -4.43 6.20 0.52
N GLY A 61 -3.48 6.71 -0.28
CA GLY A 61 -3.61 6.82 -1.73
C GLY A 61 -3.26 5.49 -2.40
N ASN A 62 -4.14 5.00 -3.30
CA ASN A 62 -4.00 3.66 -3.87
C ASN A 62 -4.20 3.64 -5.38
N GLN A 63 -3.10 3.59 -6.13
CA GLN A 63 -3.08 3.57 -7.59
C GLN A 63 -2.80 2.16 -8.13
N HIS A 64 -3.54 1.75 -9.16
CA HIS A 64 -3.33 0.52 -9.93
C HIS A 64 -3.27 0.82 -11.41
N PHE A 65 -2.09 0.95 -11.96
CA PHE A 65 -1.88 1.27 -13.37
C PHE A 65 -2.17 0.06 -14.29
N PRO A 66 -2.85 0.26 -15.45
CA PRO A 66 -3.41 1.50 -15.99
C PRO A 66 -4.86 1.78 -15.56
N ASN A 67 -5.51 0.91 -14.81
CA ASN A 67 -6.97 0.91 -14.64
C ASN A 67 -7.48 1.92 -13.60
N ALA A 68 -6.67 2.24 -12.59
CA ALA A 68 -6.98 3.21 -11.54
C ALA A 68 -5.74 4.10 -11.33
N PRO A 69 -5.55 5.15 -12.14
CA PRO A 69 -4.33 5.96 -12.14
C PRO A 69 -4.27 7.02 -11.04
N ASP A 70 -5.34 7.20 -10.28
CA ASP A 70 -5.41 8.20 -9.20
C ASP A 70 -4.76 7.65 -7.91
N ASP A 71 -3.83 8.41 -7.36
CA ASP A 71 -3.14 8.13 -6.11
C ASP A 71 -3.45 9.16 -5.01
N SER A 72 -4.49 9.96 -5.19
CA SER A 72 -4.96 10.94 -4.21
C SER A 72 -5.24 10.29 -2.86
N ARG A 73 -4.85 10.99 -1.81
CA ARG A 73 -5.12 10.59 -0.42
C ARG A 73 -6.46 11.17 0.00
N GLU A 74 -7.43 10.28 0.30
CA GLU A 74 -8.75 10.67 0.76
C GLU A 74 -8.94 10.27 2.23
N PRO A 75 -9.64 11.06 3.06
CA PRO A 75 -9.78 10.80 4.50
C PRO A 75 -10.31 9.40 4.85
N ASP A 76 -11.06 8.77 3.93
CA ASP A 76 -11.63 7.43 4.07
C ASP A 76 -10.96 6.36 3.17
N GLY A 77 -9.75 6.66 2.64
CA GLY A 77 -9.03 5.79 1.69
C GLY A 77 -8.92 4.34 2.17
N LYS A 78 -8.52 4.11 3.43
CA LYS A 78 -8.46 2.77 4.04
C LYS A 78 -9.85 2.11 4.13
N ALA A 79 -10.89 2.86 4.46
CA ALA A 79 -12.25 2.33 4.54
C ALA A 79 -12.75 1.91 3.15
N MET A 80 -12.43 2.68 2.11
CA MET A 80 -12.72 2.32 0.73
C MET A 80 -11.96 1.07 0.29
N MET A 81 -10.68 0.94 0.61
CA MET A 81 -9.90 -0.27 0.36
C MET A 81 -10.48 -1.48 1.06
N ARG A 82 -10.82 -1.37 2.35
CA ARG A 82 -11.49 -2.44 3.12
C ARG A 82 -12.74 -2.93 2.41
N LYS A 83 -13.63 -2.02 2.03
CA LYS A 83 -14.87 -2.34 1.32
C LYS A 83 -14.60 -3.02 -0.04
N GLY A 84 -13.61 -2.56 -0.78
CA GLY A 84 -13.21 -3.15 -2.05
C GLY A 84 -12.63 -4.55 -1.88
N MET A 85 -11.65 -4.70 -1.02
CA MET A 85 -10.90 -5.95 -0.83
C MET A 85 -11.74 -7.05 -0.15
N SER A 86 -12.66 -6.71 0.75
CA SER A 86 -13.57 -7.71 1.35
C SER A 86 -14.38 -8.51 0.32
N ARG A 87 -14.59 -7.97 -0.88
CA ARG A 87 -15.31 -8.65 -1.96
C ARG A 87 -14.48 -9.72 -2.67
N TYR A 88 -13.15 -9.68 -2.49
CA TYR A 88 -12.20 -10.57 -3.16
C TYR A 88 -11.66 -11.66 -2.24
N LEU A 89 -11.98 -11.64 -0.95
CA LEU A 89 -11.55 -12.66 0.00
C LEU A 89 -12.10 -14.04 -0.44
N GLY A 90 -11.20 -15.02 -0.55
CA GLY A 90 -11.56 -16.39 -0.90
C GLY A 90 -11.99 -16.62 -2.36
N VAL A 91 -11.82 -15.63 -3.26
CA VAL A 91 -12.14 -15.78 -4.70
C VAL A 91 -11.13 -16.69 -5.41
N HIS A 92 -9.89 -16.69 -4.96
CA HIS A 92 -8.86 -17.54 -5.54
C HIS A 92 -9.01 -18.98 -5.07
N THR A 93 -8.78 -19.93 -5.96
CA THR A 93 -8.62 -21.37 -5.65
C THR A 93 -7.15 -21.75 -5.50
N GLU A 94 -6.27 -20.95 -6.08
CA GLU A 94 -4.81 -21.06 -5.94
C GLU A 94 -4.22 -19.64 -6.06
N TYR A 95 -3.29 -19.31 -5.17
CA TYR A 95 -2.50 -18.07 -5.24
C TYR A 95 -1.06 -18.34 -4.83
N LYS A 96 -0.12 -17.90 -5.67
CA LYS A 96 1.32 -17.99 -5.42
C LYS A 96 1.94 -16.64 -5.69
N ALA A 97 2.83 -16.20 -4.82
CA ALA A 97 3.53 -14.94 -4.98
C ALA A 97 4.93 -15.01 -4.37
N GLU A 98 5.88 -14.31 -4.99
CA GLU A 98 7.24 -14.19 -4.46
C GLU A 98 7.83 -12.83 -4.80
N ILE A 99 8.64 -12.30 -3.89
CA ILE A 99 9.47 -11.11 -4.13
C ILE A 99 10.60 -11.53 -5.08
N ILE A 100 10.80 -10.76 -6.15
CA ILE A 100 11.95 -10.88 -7.05
C ILE A 100 13.10 -10.02 -6.53
N ASP A 101 12.78 -8.76 -6.13
CA ASP A 101 13.73 -7.77 -5.66
C ASP A 101 12.99 -6.64 -4.92
N TYR A 102 13.69 -5.94 -4.03
CA TYR A 102 13.18 -4.72 -3.41
C TYR A 102 14.30 -3.75 -3.07
N GLN A 103 13.97 -2.48 -3.04
CA GLN A 103 14.88 -1.39 -2.67
C GLN A 103 14.14 -0.39 -1.78
N TYR A 104 14.89 0.33 -0.95
CA TYR A 104 14.30 1.32 -0.05
C TYR A 104 15.24 2.50 0.20
N GLY A 105 14.68 3.60 0.63
CA GLY A 105 15.38 4.81 1.04
C GLY A 105 14.44 6.01 1.05
N TYR A 106 14.75 6.98 1.90
CA TYR A 106 13.99 8.24 1.97
C TYR A 106 12.46 8.06 2.15
N ASN A 107 12.06 7.20 3.09
CA ASN A 107 10.65 6.86 3.34
C ASN A 107 9.92 6.25 2.13
N ALA A 108 10.66 5.63 1.21
CA ALA A 108 10.09 4.95 0.06
C ALA A 108 10.60 3.51 -0.03
N VAL A 109 9.75 2.63 -0.52
CA VAL A 109 10.07 1.23 -0.78
C VAL A 109 9.56 0.87 -2.17
N SER A 110 10.37 0.18 -2.97
CA SER A 110 9.94 -0.45 -4.22
C SER A 110 10.06 -1.96 -4.10
N ILE A 111 8.99 -2.70 -4.44
CA ILE A 111 8.95 -4.16 -4.37
C ILE A 111 8.60 -4.69 -5.76
N LYS A 112 9.54 -5.37 -6.40
CA LYS A 112 9.29 -6.13 -7.63
C LYS A 112 8.93 -7.55 -7.26
N HIS A 113 7.77 -8.00 -7.69
CA HIS A 113 7.29 -9.34 -7.35
C HIS A 113 6.57 -9.99 -8.53
N LYS A 114 6.49 -11.31 -8.51
CA LYS A 114 5.62 -12.06 -9.42
C LYS A 114 4.54 -12.77 -8.63
N PHE A 115 3.38 -12.94 -9.27
CA PHE A 115 2.28 -13.69 -8.70
C PHE A 115 1.47 -14.40 -9.78
N SER A 116 0.84 -15.48 -9.39
CA SER A 116 -0.11 -16.22 -10.21
C SER A 116 -1.33 -16.58 -9.40
N ALA A 117 -2.48 -16.57 -10.04
CA ALA A 117 -3.75 -16.90 -9.43
C ALA A 117 -4.61 -17.75 -10.35
N LYS A 118 -5.42 -18.61 -9.73
CA LYS A 118 -6.56 -19.30 -10.35
C LYS A 118 -7.79 -19.06 -9.50
N GLY A 119 -8.95 -19.07 -10.11
CA GLY A 119 -10.21 -18.88 -9.38
C GLY A 119 -11.40 -18.94 -10.30
N LYS A 120 -12.58 -18.59 -9.74
CA LYS A 120 -13.84 -18.50 -10.49
C LYS A 120 -14.34 -17.07 -10.51
N ARG A 121 -14.85 -16.65 -11.65
CA ARG A 121 -15.58 -15.38 -11.78
C ARG A 121 -17.00 -15.53 -11.21
N SER A 122 -17.68 -14.42 -11.04
CA SER A 122 -19.08 -14.39 -10.56
C SER A 122 -20.06 -15.13 -11.47
N ASP A 123 -19.73 -15.29 -12.76
CA ASP A 123 -20.50 -16.07 -13.74
C ASP A 123 -20.17 -17.57 -13.72
N GLY A 124 -19.28 -18.03 -12.82
CA GLY A 124 -18.84 -19.41 -12.67
C GLY A 124 -17.71 -19.84 -13.60
N SER A 125 -17.28 -18.98 -14.54
CA SER A 125 -16.16 -19.29 -15.44
C SER A 125 -14.82 -19.27 -14.68
N ASP A 126 -13.91 -20.16 -15.10
CA ASP A 126 -12.57 -20.18 -14.53
C ASP A 126 -11.70 -19.04 -15.08
N PHE A 127 -10.78 -18.57 -14.24
CA PHE A 127 -9.72 -17.68 -14.65
C PHE A 127 -8.34 -18.19 -14.17
N SER A 128 -7.33 -17.86 -14.93
CA SER A 128 -5.93 -18.07 -14.53
C SER A 128 -5.07 -16.96 -15.12
N TYR A 129 -4.17 -16.42 -14.32
CA TYR A 129 -3.19 -15.43 -14.78
C TYR A 129 -1.87 -15.54 -14.03
N SER A 130 -0.82 -15.02 -14.65
CA SER A 130 0.49 -14.81 -14.02
C SER A 130 0.99 -13.43 -14.42
N LYS A 131 1.51 -12.67 -13.46
CA LYS A 131 1.96 -11.28 -13.66
C LYS A 131 3.26 -11.01 -12.92
N VAL A 132 3.99 -10.02 -13.44
CA VAL A 132 5.03 -9.32 -12.68
C VAL A 132 4.52 -7.91 -12.39
N ALA A 133 4.69 -7.48 -11.17
CA ALA A 133 4.34 -6.15 -10.73
C ALA A 133 5.52 -5.46 -10.04
N LEU A 134 5.49 -4.13 -10.09
CA LEU A 134 6.30 -3.25 -9.28
C LEU A 134 5.36 -2.42 -8.40
N ASP A 135 5.46 -2.60 -7.10
CA ASP A 135 4.80 -1.74 -6.11
C ASP A 135 5.79 -0.68 -5.64
N VAL A 136 5.36 0.58 -5.65
CA VAL A 136 6.10 1.70 -5.07
C VAL A 136 5.29 2.24 -3.90
N LEU A 137 5.89 2.24 -2.72
CA LEU A 137 5.28 2.62 -1.46
C LEU A 137 5.95 3.88 -0.93
N GLU A 138 5.17 4.88 -0.55
CA GLU A 138 5.64 6.02 0.24
C GLU A 138 5.19 5.82 1.69
N LEU A 139 6.13 5.99 2.63
CA LEU A 139 5.89 5.73 4.05
C LEU A 139 5.76 7.03 4.84
N GLU A 140 4.84 7.04 5.79
CA GLU A 140 4.64 8.08 6.78
C GLU A 140 4.46 7.42 8.15
N ASP A 141 5.29 7.76 9.11
CA ASP A 141 5.30 7.19 10.46
C ASP A 141 5.29 5.64 10.48
N GLY A 142 6.08 5.02 9.57
CA GLY A 142 6.21 3.57 9.45
C GLY A 142 5.03 2.87 8.79
N LYS A 143 4.06 3.61 8.22
CA LYS A 143 2.91 3.08 7.47
C LYS A 143 2.95 3.55 6.03
N VAL A 144 2.32 2.78 5.14
CA VAL A 144 2.15 3.15 3.73
C VAL A 144 1.09 4.24 3.62
N ALA A 145 1.49 5.40 3.14
CA ALA A 145 0.63 6.55 2.88
C ALA A 145 0.20 6.64 1.41
N VAL A 146 1.05 6.14 0.49
CA VAL A 146 0.71 6.03 -0.93
C VAL A 146 1.26 4.70 -1.46
N MET A 147 0.44 3.98 -2.20
CA MET A 147 0.84 2.79 -2.92
C MET A 147 0.53 2.94 -4.41
N ARG A 148 1.55 2.71 -5.26
CA ARG A 148 1.39 2.66 -6.72
C ARG A 148 1.81 1.30 -7.23
N ARG A 149 0.89 0.61 -7.91
CA ARG A 149 1.16 -0.69 -8.55
C ARG A 149 1.21 -0.56 -10.06
N TYR A 150 2.31 -1.02 -10.63
CA TYR A 150 2.53 -1.14 -12.07
C TYR A 150 2.60 -2.61 -12.43
N SER A 151 1.66 -3.13 -13.23
CA SER A 151 1.61 -4.53 -13.63
C SER A 151 1.38 -4.71 -15.12
N LYS A 152 1.96 -5.77 -15.68
CA LYS A 152 1.73 -6.24 -17.06
C LYS A 152 1.04 -7.60 -17.05
#